data_0a29f51605347d6437a735fecfb15610
#
_entry.id   0a29f51605347d6437a735fecfb15610
#
_cell.length_a   1.000
_cell.length_b   1.000
_cell.length_c   1.000
_cell.angle_alpha   90.00
_cell.angle_beta   90.00
_cell.angle_gamma   90.00
#
_symmetry.space_group_name_H-M   'P 1'
#
loop_
_entity.id
_entity.type
_entity.pdbx_description
1 polymer ?
#
loop_
_entity_poly.entity_id
_entity_poly.type
_entity_poly.pdbx_seq_one_letter_code
_entity_poly.pdbx_strand_id
1 'polypeptide(L)'
;KEKPMKGSLVIVGFFVLGCFAGIWNWIPYNPEGSSLSKYILYLLMFCVGITLGSDKTLIAQLRKLNLRLILLPVMTIAGTLTGSLVVSILIHYSWSESMAVGSGFAYYSLSSIFISELKGIELGTIALLCNVMREIFALLFIPVIYRWFGPLAAISVGGATTFDTTLPIITRCAGKEYAVVSIYHGCVLDFSVPVLVTLFCSI
;
A
#
# COMPACT_ATOMS: atom_id res chain seq x y z
N LYS A 1 21.25 -21.00 -7.15
CA LYS A 1 19.83 -21.30 -7.44
C LYS A 1 19.34 -22.20 -6.31
N GLU A 2 18.37 -21.81 -5.54
CA GLU A 2 17.64 -22.44 -4.43
C GLU A 2 17.71 -21.67 -3.11
N LYS A 3 17.19 -20.48 -3.07
CA LYS A 3 16.95 -19.79 -1.78
C LYS A 3 15.60 -19.06 -1.62
N PRO A 4 14.67 -19.01 -2.59
CA PRO A 4 13.39 -18.33 -2.33
C PRO A 4 12.44 -19.16 -1.45
N MET A 5 12.45 -20.50 -1.54
CA MET A 5 11.52 -21.35 -0.79
C MET A 5 11.75 -21.35 0.74
N LYS A 6 12.99 -21.23 1.20
CA LYS A 6 13.27 -21.22 2.66
C LYS A 6 12.74 -19.96 3.34
N GLY A 7 12.82 -18.80 2.69
CA GLY A 7 12.25 -17.54 3.20
C GLY A 7 10.72 -17.57 3.30
N SER A 8 10.06 -18.06 2.26
CA SER A 8 8.59 -18.19 2.25
C SER A 8 8.10 -19.17 3.31
N LEU A 9 8.79 -20.30 3.52
CA LEU A 9 8.44 -21.26 4.56
C LEU A 9 8.58 -20.69 5.98
N VAL A 10 9.59 -19.85 6.21
CA VAL A 10 9.78 -19.14 7.48
C VAL A 10 8.63 -18.15 7.73
N ILE A 11 8.24 -17.38 6.73
CA ILE A 11 7.14 -16.43 6.83
C ILE A 11 5.82 -17.15 7.14
N VAL A 12 5.51 -18.23 6.39
CA VAL A 12 4.33 -19.06 6.63
C VAL A 12 4.37 -19.68 8.03
N GLY A 13 5.53 -20.13 8.49
CA GLY A 13 5.73 -20.67 9.84
C GLY A 13 5.38 -19.63 10.93
N PHE A 14 5.88 -18.41 10.82
CA PHE A 14 5.55 -17.32 11.75
C PHE A 14 4.07 -16.93 11.68
N PHE A 15 3.46 -16.92 10.50
CA PHE A 15 2.05 -16.67 10.34
C PHE A 15 1.20 -17.73 11.08
N VAL A 16 1.48 -19.01 10.86
CA VAL A 16 0.79 -20.12 11.52
C VAL A 16 0.98 -20.07 13.03
N LEU A 17 2.20 -19.80 13.51
CA LEU A 17 2.47 -19.62 14.95
C LEU A 17 1.68 -18.45 15.53
N GLY A 18 1.57 -17.33 14.81
CA GLY A 18 0.76 -16.19 15.21
C GLY A 18 -0.72 -16.53 15.32
N CYS A 19 -1.27 -17.29 14.36
CA CYS A 19 -2.64 -17.77 14.41
C CYS A 19 -2.90 -18.67 15.63
N PHE A 20 -2.00 -19.62 15.90
CA PHE A 20 -2.12 -20.48 17.08
C PHE A 20 -2.01 -19.69 18.39
N ALA A 21 -1.06 -18.77 18.49
CA ALA A 21 -0.90 -17.92 19.66
C ALA A 21 -2.16 -17.07 19.93
N GLY A 22 -2.82 -16.59 18.87
CA GLY A 22 -4.09 -15.87 18.97
C GLY A 22 -5.26 -16.76 19.41
N ILE A 23 -5.41 -17.96 18.84
CA ILE A 23 -6.47 -18.92 19.19
C ILE A 23 -6.35 -19.38 20.66
N TRP A 24 -5.13 -19.62 21.11
CA TRP A 24 -4.89 -20.09 22.48
C TRP A 24 -4.71 -18.98 23.51
N ASN A 25 -4.88 -17.71 23.12
CA ASN A 25 -4.70 -16.56 24.01
C ASN A 25 -3.36 -16.58 24.79
N TRP A 26 -2.29 -17.04 24.16
CA TRP A 26 -0.96 -17.09 24.79
C TRP A 26 -0.45 -15.71 25.17
N ILE A 27 -0.86 -14.71 24.45
CA ILE A 27 -0.59 -13.30 24.76
C ILE A 27 -1.92 -12.72 25.23
N PRO A 28 -2.05 -12.28 26.49
CA PRO A 28 -3.24 -11.58 26.96
C PRO A 28 -3.31 -10.21 26.27
N TYR A 29 -3.79 -10.23 25.05
CA TYR A 29 -3.90 -9.07 24.19
C TYR A 29 -5.31 -8.51 24.28
N ASN A 30 -5.44 -7.32 24.83
CA ASN A 30 -6.68 -6.56 24.79
C ASN A 30 -6.66 -5.70 23.52
N PRO A 31 -7.37 -6.08 22.43
CA PRO A 31 -7.30 -5.36 21.16
C PRO A 31 -7.80 -3.91 21.26
N GLU A 32 -8.68 -3.64 22.23
CA GLU A 32 -9.29 -2.31 22.42
C GLU A 32 -8.39 -1.27 23.11
N GLY A 33 -7.22 -1.65 23.61
CA GLY A 33 -6.35 -0.75 24.38
C GLY A 33 -4.86 -0.79 24.03
N SER A 34 -4.40 -1.69 23.18
CA SER A 34 -2.97 -1.83 22.95
C SER A 34 -2.53 -1.16 21.65
N SER A 35 -1.67 -0.17 21.79
CA SER A 35 -0.95 0.43 20.66
C SER A 35 0.12 -0.48 20.06
N LEU A 36 0.18 -1.76 20.44
CA LEU A 36 1.24 -2.69 20.04
C LEU A 36 1.29 -2.89 18.53
N SER A 37 0.13 -3.05 17.88
CA SER A 37 0.04 -3.18 16.42
C SER A 37 0.61 -1.97 15.72
N LYS A 38 0.32 -0.75 16.20
CA LYS A 38 0.88 0.49 15.66
C LYS A 38 2.40 0.52 15.77
N TYR A 39 2.96 0.19 16.93
CA TYR A 39 4.42 0.20 17.11
C TYR A 39 5.11 -0.83 16.24
N ILE A 40 4.52 -2.03 16.07
CA ILE A 40 5.04 -3.06 15.16
C ILE A 40 5.02 -2.55 13.70
N LEU A 41 3.95 -1.89 13.28
CA LEU A 41 3.85 -1.29 11.96
C LEU A 41 4.88 -0.17 11.75
N TYR A 42 5.05 0.72 12.73
CA TYR A 42 6.08 1.75 12.66
C TYR A 42 7.49 1.17 12.58
N LEU A 43 7.77 0.09 13.33
CA LEU A 43 9.03 -0.63 13.25
C LEU A 43 9.25 -1.23 11.86
N LEU A 44 8.20 -1.86 11.30
CA LEU A 44 8.25 -2.42 9.95
C LEU A 44 8.52 -1.32 8.91
N MET A 45 7.80 -0.20 8.97
CA MET A 45 8.01 0.96 8.11
C MET A 45 9.45 1.50 8.22
N PHE A 46 9.98 1.56 9.43
CA PHE A 46 11.36 1.99 9.69
C PHE A 46 12.37 1.03 9.06
N CYS A 47 12.18 -0.30 9.19
CA CYS A 47 13.03 -1.31 8.57
C CYS A 47 12.99 -1.24 7.04
N VAL A 48 11.80 -1.05 6.44
CA VAL A 48 11.63 -0.84 5.00
C VAL A 48 12.37 0.42 4.57
N GLY A 49 12.21 1.52 5.31
CA GLY A 49 12.92 2.78 5.04
C GLY A 49 14.44 2.64 5.04
N ILE A 50 15.00 1.91 6.01
CA ILE A 50 16.44 1.61 6.05
C ILE A 50 16.85 0.80 4.83
N THR A 51 16.10 -0.23 4.48
CA THR A 51 16.42 -1.12 3.35
C THR A 51 16.47 -0.35 2.04
N LEU A 52 15.45 0.47 1.77
CA LEU A 52 15.38 1.28 0.56
C LEU A 52 16.41 2.42 0.55
N GLY A 53 16.60 3.09 1.70
CA GLY A 53 17.55 4.18 1.84
C GLY A 53 19.01 3.71 1.76
N SER A 54 19.30 2.46 2.04
CA SER A 54 20.63 1.85 1.94
C SER A 54 20.99 1.43 0.52
N ASP A 55 20.04 1.33 -0.38
CA ASP A 55 20.27 0.94 -1.78
C ASP A 55 20.79 2.14 -2.60
N LYS A 56 22.13 2.23 -2.68
CA LYS A 56 22.82 3.27 -3.44
C LYS A 56 22.47 3.26 -4.94
N THR A 57 22.07 2.11 -5.47
CA THR A 57 21.72 1.97 -6.90
C THR A 57 20.36 2.59 -7.17
N LEU A 58 19.38 2.38 -6.30
CA LEU A 58 18.08 3.03 -6.36
C LEU A 58 18.22 4.55 -6.25
N ILE A 59 18.97 5.04 -5.25
CA ILE A 59 19.19 6.49 -5.04
C ILE A 59 19.85 7.14 -6.26
N ALA A 60 20.88 6.48 -6.84
CA ALA A 60 21.57 7.01 -8.02
C ALA A 60 20.65 7.08 -9.25
N GLN A 61 19.74 6.11 -9.41
CA GLN A 61 18.78 6.09 -10.49
C GLN A 61 17.64 7.09 -10.28
N LEU A 62 17.19 7.27 -9.04
CA LEU A 62 16.18 8.28 -8.67
C LEU A 62 16.65 9.71 -9.02
N ARG A 63 17.93 10.03 -8.80
CA ARG A 63 18.51 11.33 -9.15
C ARG A 63 18.50 11.65 -10.64
N LYS A 64 18.34 10.62 -11.50
CA LYS A 64 18.27 10.77 -12.97
C LYS A 64 16.84 10.87 -13.49
N LEU A 65 15.82 10.74 -12.63
CA LEU A 65 14.43 10.82 -13.03
C LEU A 65 14.05 12.24 -13.44
N ASN A 66 13.26 12.34 -14.50
CA ASN A 66 12.66 13.60 -14.92
C ASN A 66 11.61 14.07 -13.90
N LEU A 67 11.45 15.37 -13.75
CA LEU A 67 10.49 15.99 -12.84
C LEU A 67 9.06 15.43 -12.99
N ARG A 68 8.64 15.09 -14.24
CA ARG A 68 7.34 14.48 -14.52
C ARG A 68 7.16 13.12 -13.82
N LEU A 69 8.23 12.32 -13.72
CA LEU A 69 8.20 11.01 -13.07
C LEU A 69 8.21 11.15 -11.55
N ILE A 70 8.88 12.17 -11.04
CA ILE A 70 8.89 12.52 -9.60
C ILE A 70 7.49 12.97 -9.14
N LEU A 71 6.74 13.66 -9.99
CA LEU A 71 5.38 14.12 -9.68
C LEU A 71 4.32 13.02 -9.77
N LEU A 72 4.63 11.86 -10.32
CA LEU A 72 3.66 10.77 -10.53
C LEU A 72 2.94 10.34 -9.23
N PRO A 73 3.62 10.10 -8.09
CA PRO A 73 2.92 9.76 -6.85
C PRO A 73 1.94 10.85 -6.39
N VAL A 74 2.33 12.12 -6.52
CA VAL A 74 1.47 13.26 -6.15
C VAL A 74 0.19 13.28 -6.99
N MET A 75 0.32 13.06 -8.30
CA MET A 75 -0.84 12.98 -9.19
C MET A 75 -1.71 11.75 -8.88
N THR A 76 -1.12 10.63 -8.50
CA THR A 76 -1.86 9.44 -8.07
C THR A 76 -2.62 9.70 -6.76
N ILE A 77 -2.01 10.36 -5.79
CA ILE A 77 -2.66 10.77 -4.54
C ILE A 77 -3.84 11.69 -4.86
N ALA A 78 -3.60 12.77 -5.61
CA ALA A 78 -4.63 13.74 -5.96
C ALA A 78 -5.81 13.08 -6.72
N GLY A 79 -5.51 12.24 -7.71
CA GLY A 79 -6.52 11.52 -8.47
C GLY A 79 -7.34 10.54 -7.62
N THR A 80 -6.68 9.79 -6.74
CA THR A 80 -7.37 8.86 -5.83
C THR A 80 -8.26 9.60 -4.84
N LEU A 81 -7.76 10.66 -4.21
CA LEU A 81 -8.54 11.46 -3.25
C LEU A 81 -9.73 12.13 -3.93
N THR A 82 -9.55 12.69 -5.13
CA THR A 82 -10.65 13.26 -5.92
C THR A 82 -11.68 12.17 -6.27
N GLY A 83 -11.23 10.99 -6.68
CA GLY A 83 -12.13 9.86 -6.95
C GLY A 83 -12.90 9.42 -5.72
N SER A 84 -12.24 9.33 -4.56
CA SER A 84 -12.89 8.98 -3.28
C SER A 84 -13.89 10.04 -2.84
N LEU A 85 -13.59 11.31 -3.07
CA LEU A 85 -14.52 12.41 -2.81
C LEU A 85 -15.77 12.31 -3.69
N VAL A 86 -15.62 11.99 -4.98
CA VAL A 86 -16.77 11.79 -5.89
C VAL A 86 -17.59 10.59 -5.43
N VAL A 87 -16.97 9.49 -5.05
CA VAL A 87 -17.65 8.29 -4.55
C VAL A 87 -18.43 8.59 -3.27
N SER A 88 -17.92 9.43 -2.37
CA SER A 88 -18.61 9.80 -1.12
C SER A 88 -20.00 10.42 -1.37
N ILE A 89 -20.22 11.06 -2.52
CA ILE A 89 -21.51 11.62 -2.90
C ILE A 89 -22.55 10.52 -3.20
N LEU A 90 -22.06 9.33 -3.62
CA LEU A 90 -22.90 8.20 -4.02
C LEU A 90 -23.17 7.21 -2.88
N ILE A 91 -22.37 7.25 -1.83
CA ILE A 91 -22.47 6.33 -0.69
C ILE A 91 -22.78 7.10 0.60
N HIS A 92 -23.32 6.39 1.61
CA HIS A 92 -23.76 6.98 2.88
C HIS A 92 -22.62 7.27 3.87
N TYR A 93 -21.34 7.20 3.45
CA TYR A 93 -20.19 7.54 4.26
C TYR A 93 -19.78 8.99 4.04
N SER A 94 -19.21 9.61 5.08
CA SER A 94 -18.70 10.98 5.00
C SER A 94 -17.55 11.10 3.99
N TRP A 95 -17.33 12.30 3.50
CA TRP A 95 -16.21 12.58 2.59
C TRP A 95 -14.84 12.21 3.23
N SER A 96 -14.68 12.47 4.55
CA SER A 96 -13.45 12.15 5.26
C SER A 96 -13.23 10.65 5.39
N GLU A 97 -14.27 9.86 5.70
CA GLU A 97 -14.20 8.40 5.74
C GLU A 97 -13.88 7.80 4.38
N SER A 98 -14.53 8.28 3.32
CA SER A 98 -14.26 7.85 1.95
C SER A 98 -12.82 8.15 1.52
N MET A 99 -12.30 9.33 1.87
CA MET A 99 -10.91 9.71 1.59
C MET A 99 -9.93 8.91 2.45
N ALA A 100 -10.27 8.58 3.71
CA ALA A 100 -9.46 7.70 4.55
C ALA A 100 -9.31 6.31 3.92
N VAL A 101 -10.41 5.70 3.46
CA VAL A 101 -10.41 4.41 2.76
C VAL A 101 -9.57 4.47 1.49
N GLY A 102 -9.77 5.51 0.65
CA GLY A 102 -9.03 5.72 -0.59
C GLY A 102 -7.53 5.93 -0.37
N SER A 103 -7.16 6.56 0.75
CA SER A 103 -5.76 6.81 1.13
C SER A 103 -4.96 5.55 1.46
N GLY A 104 -5.57 4.38 1.43
CA GLY A 104 -4.86 3.11 1.54
C GLY A 104 -4.04 2.75 0.31
N PHE A 105 -4.33 3.31 -0.87
CA PHE A 105 -3.60 3.11 -2.15
C PHE A 105 -3.26 1.65 -2.45
N ALA A 106 -4.14 0.71 -2.14
CA ALA A 106 -3.96 -0.75 -2.18
C ALA A 106 -3.08 -1.33 -1.05
N TYR A 107 -2.63 -0.54 -0.09
CA TYR A 107 -1.95 -1.05 1.11
C TYR A 107 -2.99 -1.42 2.19
N TYR A 108 -3.70 -2.50 1.93
CA TYR A 108 -4.86 -2.92 2.72
C TYR A 108 -4.53 -3.24 4.18
N SER A 109 -3.41 -3.91 4.47
CA SER A 109 -3.06 -4.33 5.83
C SER A 109 -2.78 -3.15 6.76
N LEU A 110 -2.05 -2.14 6.29
CA LEU A 110 -1.74 -0.96 7.09
C LEU A 110 -2.97 -0.07 7.24
N SER A 111 -3.63 0.28 6.13
CA SER A 111 -4.76 1.20 6.14
C SER A 111 -5.93 0.68 6.97
N SER A 112 -6.24 -0.62 6.86
CA SER A 112 -7.35 -1.22 7.61
C SER A 112 -7.13 -1.19 9.12
N ILE A 113 -5.90 -1.43 9.60
CA ILE A 113 -5.57 -1.39 11.02
C ILE A 113 -5.72 0.05 11.56
N PHE A 114 -5.12 1.04 10.88
CA PHE A 114 -5.24 2.44 11.31
C PHE A 114 -6.69 2.91 11.32
N ILE A 115 -7.47 2.59 10.28
CA ILE A 115 -8.87 2.98 10.20
C ILE A 115 -9.71 2.25 11.26
N SER A 116 -9.46 0.95 11.50
CA SER A 116 -10.16 0.19 12.55
C SER A 116 -9.96 0.80 13.92
N GLU A 117 -8.74 1.24 14.23
CA GLU A 117 -8.41 1.84 15.51
C GLU A 117 -8.98 3.26 15.70
N LEU A 118 -9.10 4.04 14.61
CA LEU A 118 -9.49 5.44 14.68
C LEU A 118 -10.99 5.67 14.44
N LYS A 119 -11.63 4.86 13.60
CA LYS A 119 -13.03 5.02 13.16
C LYS A 119 -13.87 3.75 13.36
N GLY A 120 -13.28 2.66 13.86
CA GLY A 120 -13.96 1.41 14.17
C GLY A 120 -13.79 0.31 13.12
N ILE A 121 -14.11 -0.91 13.56
CA ILE A 121 -13.85 -2.16 12.83
C ILE A 121 -14.61 -2.21 11.49
N GLU A 122 -15.82 -1.65 11.44
CA GLU A 122 -16.64 -1.65 10.22
C GLU A 122 -15.94 -0.93 9.09
N LEU A 123 -15.53 0.34 9.30
CA LEU A 123 -14.85 1.13 8.27
C LEU A 123 -13.46 0.53 7.94
N GLY A 124 -12.76 -0.04 8.94
CA GLY A 124 -11.51 -0.73 8.71
C GLY A 124 -11.66 -1.98 7.83
N THR A 125 -12.75 -2.72 7.98
CA THR A 125 -13.07 -3.87 7.12
C THR A 125 -13.38 -3.43 5.68
N ILE A 126 -14.13 -2.34 5.53
CA ILE A 126 -14.39 -1.73 4.22
C ILE A 126 -13.08 -1.31 3.56
N ALA A 127 -12.18 -0.66 4.31
CA ALA A 127 -10.88 -0.26 3.82
C ALA A 127 -10.03 -1.47 3.38
N LEU A 128 -10.04 -2.56 4.16
CA LEU A 128 -9.39 -3.82 3.79
C LEU A 128 -9.88 -4.30 2.43
N LEU A 129 -11.19 -4.47 2.30
CA LEU A 129 -11.80 -5.02 1.08
C LEU A 129 -11.59 -4.11 -0.13
N CYS A 130 -11.81 -2.81 0.00
CA CYS A 130 -11.60 -1.85 -1.08
C CYS A 130 -10.15 -1.86 -1.59
N ASN A 131 -9.17 -1.89 -0.70
CA ASN A 131 -7.77 -1.87 -1.08
C ASN A 131 -7.29 -3.22 -1.66
N VAL A 132 -7.79 -4.36 -1.15
CA VAL A 132 -7.60 -5.68 -1.78
C VAL A 132 -8.21 -5.72 -3.19
N MET A 133 -9.43 -5.22 -3.35
CA MET A 133 -10.08 -5.14 -4.67
C MET A 133 -9.30 -4.26 -5.64
N ARG A 134 -8.74 -3.15 -5.17
CA ARG A 134 -7.86 -2.28 -5.98
C ARG A 134 -6.62 -3.03 -6.46
N GLU A 135 -5.98 -3.81 -5.59
CA GLU A 135 -4.81 -4.62 -5.96
C GLU A 135 -5.17 -5.68 -7.01
N ILE A 136 -6.26 -6.42 -6.79
CA ILE A 136 -6.75 -7.43 -7.75
C ILE A 136 -7.06 -6.77 -9.11
N PHE A 137 -7.75 -5.62 -9.08
CA PHE A 137 -8.05 -4.85 -10.29
C PHE A 137 -6.76 -4.44 -11.01
N ALA A 138 -5.77 -3.93 -10.28
CA ALA A 138 -4.48 -3.56 -10.85
C ALA A 138 -3.80 -4.76 -11.53
N LEU A 139 -3.71 -5.92 -10.84
CA LEU A 139 -3.10 -7.12 -11.39
C LEU A 139 -3.78 -7.60 -12.69
N LEU A 140 -5.10 -7.50 -12.77
CA LEU A 140 -5.85 -7.93 -13.95
C LEU A 140 -5.80 -6.92 -15.10
N PHE A 141 -5.88 -5.63 -14.81
CA PHE A 141 -6.10 -4.60 -15.81
C PHE A 141 -4.86 -3.76 -16.18
N ILE A 142 -3.74 -3.86 -15.48
CA ILE A 142 -2.50 -3.17 -15.85
C ILE A 142 -2.13 -3.37 -17.34
N PRO A 143 -2.20 -4.57 -17.93
CA PRO A 143 -1.87 -4.74 -19.35
C PRO A 143 -2.80 -3.96 -20.29
N VAL A 144 -4.08 -3.88 -19.96
CA VAL A 144 -5.09 -3.15 -20.75
C VAL A 144 -4.88 -1.64 -20.60
N ILE A 145 -4.70 -1.18 -19.36
CA ILE A 145 -4.45 0.24 -19.03
C ILE A 145 -3.16 0.72 -19.69
N TYR A 146 -2.09 -0.09 -19.63
CA TYR A 146 -0.85 0.20 -20.32
C TYR A 146 -1.06 0.43 -21.83
N ARG A 147 -1.86 -0.44 -22.46
CA ARG A 147 -2.11 -0.36 -23.91
C ARG A 147 -2.85 0.90 -24.32
N TRP A 148 -3.75 1.42 -23.46
CA TRP A 148 -4.60 2.56 -23.79
C TRP A 148 -4.06 3.90 -23.27
N PHE A 149 -3.45 3.89 -22.09
CA PHE A 149 -3.05 5.10 -21.37
C PHE A 149 -1.54 5.20 -21.12
N GLY A 150 -0.79 4.17 -21.49
CA GLY A 150 0.67 4.16 -21.38
C GLY A 150 1.21 3.76 -20.01
N PRO A 151 2.56 3.81 -19.85
CA PRO A 151 3.26 3.25 -18.69
C PRO A 151 2.96 3.95 -17.37
N LEU A 152 2.79 5.27 -17.38
CA LEU A 152 2.56 6.03 -16.15
C LEU A 152 1.17 5.74 -15.56
N ALA A 153 0.16 5.55 -16.40
CA ALA A 153 -1.18 5.15 -15.95
C ALA A 153 -1.16 3.74 -15.35
N ALA A 154 -0.42 2.82 -15.98
CA ALA A 154 -0.25 1.46 -15.45
C ALA A 154 0.41 1.45 -14.06
N ILE A 155 1.39 2.32 -13.82
CA ILE A 155 2.00 2.50 -12.51
C ILE A 155 1.00 3.11 -11.52
N SER A 156 0.30 4.19 -11.89
CA SER A 156 -0.64 4.88 -11.00
C SER A 156 -1.75 3.97 -10.47
N VAL A 157 -2.25 3.04 -11.29
CA VAL A 157 -3.29 2.08 -10.89
C VAL A 157 -2.81 1.13 -9.80
N GLY A 158 -1.56 0.67 -9.88
CA GLY A 158 -0.97 -0.23 -8.87
C GLY A 158 -0.89 0.39 -7.48
N GLY A 159 -0.83 1.72 -7.36
CA GLY A 159 -0.77 2.37 -6.05
C GLY A 159 0.51 2.04 -5.28
N ALA A 160 0.37 1.76 -3.99
CA ALA A 160 1.50 1.39 -3.15
C ALA A 160 2.14 0.05 -3.56
N THR A 161 1.37 -0.90 -4.14
CA THR A 161 1.90 -2.22 -4.52
C THR A 161 2.85 -2.20 -5.72
N THR A 162 3.14 -1.03 -6.29
CA THR A 162 4.03 -0.89 -7.47
C THR A 162 5.51 -1.16 -7.16
N PHE A 163 5.91 -1.18 -5.90
CA PHE A 163 7.27 -1.56 -5.54
C PHE A 163 7.45 -3.08 -5.29
N ASP A 164 6.35 -3.83 -5.14
CA ASP A 164 6.37 -5.27 -4.84
C ASP A 164 5.41 -6.09 -5.72
N THR A 165 4.13 -6.19 -5.35
CA THR A 165 3.18 -7.16 -5.93
C THR A 165 2.86 -6.89 -7.40
N THR A 166 2.67 -5.62 -7.78
CA THR A 166 2.35 -5.26 -9.19
C THR A 166 3.60 -4.96 -10.02
N LEU A 167 4.79 -4.84 -9.41
CA LEU A 167 6.05 -4.57 -10.11
C LEU A 167 6.35 -5.56 -11.25
N PRO A 168 6.17 -6.89 -11.07
CA PRO A 168 6.47 -7.84 -12.15
C PRO A 168 5.59 -7.65 -13.38
N ILE A 169 4.31 -7.33 -13.21
CA ILE A 169 3.40 -7.12 -14.33
C ILE A 169 3.66 -5.77 -15.01
N ILE A 170 3.96 -4.72 -14.24
CA ILE A 170 4.35 -3.41 -14.80
C ILE A 170 5.62 -3.54 -15.63
N THR A 171 6.66 -4.18 -15.09
CA THR A 171 7.93 -4.35 -15.80
C THR A 171 7.83 -5.24 -17.04
N ARG A 172 6.90 -6.21 -17.02
CA ARG A 172 6.60 -7.03 -18.19
C ARG A 172 5.90 -6.24 -19.30
N CYS A 173 5.01 -5.32 -18.96
CA CYS A 173 4.24 -4.54 -19.93
C CYS A 173 4.98 -3.29 -20.39
N ALA A 174 5.53 -2.51 -19.46
CA ALA A 174 6.11 -1.20 -19.71
C ALA A 174 7.64 -1.24 -19.98
N GLY A 175 8.31 -2.34 -19.59
CA GLY A 175 9.76 -2.47 -19.71
C GLY A 175 10.50 -2.27 -18.38
N LYS A 176 11.73 -2.77 -18.34
CA LYS A 176 12.59 -2.72 -17.14
C LYS A 176 12.99 -1.28 -16.76
N GLU A 177 12.99 -0.36 -17.71
CA GLU A 177 13.27 1.05 -17.49
C GLU A 177 12.26 1.73 -16.59
N TYR A 178 11.03 1.22 -16.52
CA TYR A 178 9.98 1.72 -15.60
C TYR A 178 10.01 1.09 -14.21
N ALA A 179 10.85 0.08 -13.98
CA ALA A 179 10.96 -0.56 -12.67
C ALA A 179 11.33 0.43 -11.56
N VAL A 180 12.31 1.31 -11.82
CA VAL A 180 12.75 2.32 -10.84
C VAL A 180 11.67 3.33 -10.54
N VAL A 181 10.93 3.76 -11.57
CA VAL A 181 9.80 4.67 -11.41
C VAL A 181 8.70 4.01 -10.58
N SER A 182 8.41 2.73 -10.83
CA SER A 182 7.42 1.94 -10.09
C SER A 182 7.81 1.78 -8.61
N ILE A 183 9.06 1.45 -8.35
CA ILE A 183 9.57 1.33 -6.97
C ILE A 183 9.48 2.68 -6.24
N TYR A 184 9.95 3.75 -6.87
CA TYR A 184 9.84 5.10 -6.31
C TYR A 184 8.39 5.47 -6.00
N HIS A 185 7.48 5.27 -6.97
CA HIS A 185 6.07 5.57 -6.84
C HIS A 185 5.44 4.80 -5.67
N GLY A 186 5.67 3.48 -5.61
CA GLY A 186 5.13 2.63 -4.55
C GLY A 186 5.65 3.04 -3.18
N CYS A 187 6.95 3.30 -3.04
CA CYS A 187 7.55 3.73 -1.77
C CYS A 187 6.97 5.06 -1.28
N VAL A 188 6.81 6.06 -2.17
CA VAL A 188 6.23 7.36 -1.78
C VAL A 188 4.79 7.19 -1.32
N LEU A 189 3.99 6.37 -2.02
CA LEU A 189 2.62 6.09 -1.62
C LEU A 189 2.57 5.31 -0.29
N ASP A 190 3.39 4.29 -0.13
CA ASP A 190 3.48 3.48 1.08
C ASP A 190 3.72 4.35 2.32
N PHE A 191 4.70 5.26 2.27
CA PHE A 191 4.96 6.22 3.35
C PHE A 191 3.85 7.27 3.52
N SER A 192 3.08 7.58 2.47
CA SER A 192 1.96 8.53 2.57
C SER A 192 0.72 7.94 3.23
N VAL A 193 0.53 6.62 3.20
CA VAL A 193 -0.65 5.93 3.76
C VAL A 193 -0.91 6.28 5.22
N PRO A 194 0.02 6.06 6.18
CA PRO A 194 -0.27 6.34 7.58
C PRO A 194 -0.55 7.82 7.84
N VAL A 195 0.11 8.71 7.11
CA VAL A 195 -0.08 10.16 7.25
C VAL A 195 -1.46 10.57 6.77
N LEU A 196 -1.86 10.18 5.55
CA LEU A 196 -3.12 10.57 4.94
C LEU A 196 -4.31 9.88 5.64
N VAL A 197 -4.19 8.58 5.95
CA VAL A 197 -5.24 7.85 6.68
C VAL A 197 -5.49 8.51 8.04
N THR A 198 -4.44 8.78 8.81
CA THR A 198 -4.59 9.44 10.12
C THR A 198 -5.16 10.85 9.96
N LEU A 199 -4.73 11.61 8.97
CA LEU A 199 -5.25 12.95 8.69
C LEU A 199 -6.77 12.90 8.44
N PHE A 200 -7.24 12.05 7.53
CA PHE A 200 -8.66 11.96 7.19
C PHE A 200 -9.50 11.28 8.27
N CYS A 201 -8.92 10.43 9.09
CA CYS A 201 -9.62 9.88 10.26
C CYS A 201 -9.73 10.88 11.41
N SER A 202 -8.90 11.92 11.47
CA SER A 202 -8.94 12.93 12.54
C SER A 202 -9.92 14.08 12.25
N ILE A 203 -10.42 14.16 11.04
CA ILE A 203 -11.44 15.13 10.59
C ILE A 203 -12.82 14.47 10.63
#